data_2014c0c5a4b29077bfdeef21f7368af9
#
_entry.id   2014c0c5a4b29077bfdeef21f7368af9
#
_cell.length_a   1.000
_cell.length_b   1.000
_cell.length_c   1.000
_cell.angle_alpha   90.00
_cell.angle_beta   90.00
_cell.angle_gamma   90.00
#
_symmetry.space_group_name_H-M   'P 1'
#
loop_
_entity.id
_entity.type
_entity.pdbx_description
1 polymer ?
#
loop_
_entity_poly.entity_id
_entity_poly.type
_entity_poly.pdbx_seq_one_letter_code
_entity_poly.pdbx_strand_id
1 'polypeptide(L)'
;MRISKNYKECGTHIPMLLKVIPKTTGDVCEVGCGFNSTPILHWLCQGRKLVTYESDQDYYDFAHKFQTYNHKIKKVDDWKDINYKRHWAVVFIDHSVSRESKRQGKQRGDDAIKFTNADIIIMHDTEPESFMNYRYDQVFPKFKYRLDWAECKPHTSVVSNVIDVTKWHTN
;
A
#
# COMPACT_ATOMS: atom_id res chain seq x y z
N MET A 1 20.76 3.96 10.79
CA MET A 1 19.75 4.04 9.70
C MET A 1 20.41 4.60 8.43
N ARG A 2 20.53 3.80 7.37
CA ARG A 2 21.02 4.29 6.05
C ARG A 2 19.80 4.72 5.23
N ILE A 3 19.58 6.04 5.15
CA ILE A 3 18.56 6.59 4.24
C ILE A 3 19.03 6.27 2.81
N SER A 4 18.17 5.63 2.03
CA SER A 4 18.42 5.37 0.61
C SER A 4 18.74 6.69 -0.11
N LYS A 5 19.79 6.71 -0.96
CA LYS A 5 20.13 7.89 -1.77
C LYS A 5 19.02 8.26 -2.77
N ASN A 6 18.06 7.38 -3.02
CA ASN A 6 16.98 7.52 -4.00
C ASN A 6 15.61 7.74 -3.36
N TYR A 7 15.53 8.40 -2.20
CA TYR A 7 14.26 8.63 -1.51
C TYR A 7 13.20 9.37 -2.34
N LYS A 8 13.60 10.09 -3.39
CA LYS A 8 12.66 10.78 -4.31
C LYS A 8 11.80 9.79 -5.10
N GLU A 9 12.38 8.65 -5.50
CA GLU A 9 11.66 7.58 -6.22
C GLU A 9 10.69 6.84 -5.31
N CYS A 10 10.95 6.81 -4.01
CA CYS A 10 10.11 6.15 -3.03
C CYS A 10 8.80 6.89 -2.70
N GLY A 11 8.58 8.09 -3.25
CA GLY A 11 7.40 8.92 -2.97
C GLY A 11 6.40 9.02 -4.12
N THR A 12 6.58 8.28 -5.21
CA THR A 12 5.76 8.41 -6.41
C THR A 12 4.30 7.95 -6.24
N HIS A 13 3.98 7.23 -5.17
CA HIS A 13 2.63 6.86 -4.76
C HIS A 13 1.84 7.99 -4.07
N ILE A 14 2.52 9.05 -3.61
CA ILE A 14 1.90 10.14 -2.86
C ILE A 14 0.70 10.75 -3.60
N PRO A 15 0.76 11.07 -4.91
CA PRO A 15 -0.40 11.63 -5.63
C PRO A 15 -1.63 10.74 -5.53
N MET A 16 -1.47 9.41 -5.57
CA MET A 16 -2.60 8.49 -5.44
C MET A 16 -3.13 8.42 -4.00
N LEU A 17 -2.28 8.47 -2.98
CA LEU A 17 -2.73 8.57 -1.59
C LEU A 17 -3.56 9.85 -1.38
N LEU A 18 -3.06 11.00 -1.84
CA LEU A 18 -3.75 12.30 -1.74
C LEU A 18 -5.07 12.30 -2.52
N LYS A 19 -5.16 11.57 -3.62
CA LYS A 19 -6.37 11.48 -4.44
C LYS A 19 -7.42 10.54 -3.85
N VAL A 20 -7.01 9.38 -3.34
CA VAL A 20 -7.90 8.28 -2.95
C VAL A 20 -8.41 8.45 -1.51
N ILE A 21 -7.52 8.72 -0.56
CA ILE A 21 -7.89 8.75 0.86
C ILE A 21 -9.01 9.76 1.15
N PRO A 22 -8.98 11.02 0.65
CA PRO A 22 -10.06 11.98 0.92
C PRO A 22 -11.41 11.63 0.27
N LYS A 23 -11.43 10.76 -0.73
CA LYS A 23 -12.67 10.31 -1.43
C LYS A 23 -13.33 9.11 -0.75
N THR A 24 -12.76 8.62 0.36
CA THR A 24 -13.22 7.43 1.07
C THR A 24 -13.46 7.71 2.53
N THR A 25 -14.29 6.88 3.16
CA THR A 25 -14.52 6.88 4.61
C THR A 25 -14.30 5.46 5.16
N GLY A 26 -13.97 5.35 6.45
CA GLY A 26 -13.73 4.04 7.10
C GLY A 26 -12.25 3.75 7.32
N ASP A 27 -11.94 2.52 7.69
CA ASP A 27 -10.62 2.12 8.16
C ASP A 27 -9.61 1.95 7.03
N VAL A 28 -8.35 2.31 7.28
CA VAL A 28 -7.25 2.25 6.31
C VAL A 28 -6.19 1.27 6.79
N CYS A 29 -5.63 0.50 5.86
CA CYS A 29 -4.52 -0.41 6.09
C CYS A 29 -3.31 0.01 5.25
N GLU A 30 -2.13 0.07 5.87
CA GLU A 30 -0.84 0.21 5.20
C GLU A 30 -0.06 -1.09 5.39
N VAL A 31 0.41 -1.68 4.30
CA VAL A 31 1.22 -2.91 4.28
C VAL A 31 2.61 -2.58 3.75
N GLY A 32 3.57 -2.55 4.65
CA GLY A 32 4.88 -1.96 4.43
C GLY A 32 4.89 -0.46 4.72
N CYS A 33 5.54 -0.04 5.78
CA CYS A 33 5.66 1.37 6.11
C CYS A 33 6.81 2.04 5.33
N GLY A 34 6.74 3.35 5.18
CA GLY A 34 7.78 4.11 4.51
C GLY A 34 7.91 5.55 5.00
N PHE A 35 9.08 6.16 4.72
CA PHE A 35 9.35 7.54 5.11
C PHE A 35 8.41 8.55 4.44
N ASN A 36 7.80 8.17 3.32
CA ASN A 36 6.88 9.02 2.57
C ASN A 36 5.41 8.65 2.84
N SER A 37 5.05 7.36 2.79
CA SER A 37 3.66 6.92 2.92
C SER A 37 3.12 7.06 4.33
N THR A 38 3.84 6.57 5.33
CA THR A 38 3.36 6.53 6.72
C THR A 38 3.04 7.91 7.30
N PRO A 39 3.90 8.95 7.17
CA PRO A 39 3.56 10.29 7.63
C PRO A 39 2.35 10.89 6.90
N ILE A 40 2.25 10.68 5.59
CA ILE A 40 1.14 11.18 4.77
C ILE A 40 -0.16 10.49 5.17
N LEU A 41 -0.17 9.16 5.28
CA LEU A 41 -1.34 8.42 5.72
C LEU A 41 -1.73 8.79 7.15
N HIS A 42 -0.76 8.95 8.06
CA HIS A 42 -1.03 9.42 9.42
C HIS A 42 -1.78 10.76 9.42
N TRP A 43 -1.38 11.69 8.58
CA TRP A 43 -2.03 12.99 8.46
C TRP A 43 -3.40 12.91 7.77
N LEU A 44 -3.51 12.18 6.65
CA LEU A 44 -4.75 12.05 5.87
C LEU A 44 -5.84 11.27 6.63
N CYS A 45 -5.45 10.37 7.53
CA CYS A 45 -6.37 9.52 8.29
C CYS A 45 -6.74 10.11 9.66
N GLN A 46 -6.59 11.42 9.89
CA GLN A 46 -7.08 12.05 11.11
C GLN A 46 -8.57 11.78 11.29
N GLY A 47 -8.95 11.25 12.48
CA GLY A 47 -10.34 10.83 12.77
C GLY A 47 -10.75 9.46 12.21
N ARG A 48 -9.86 8.73 11.50
CA ARG A 48 -10.07 7.37 10.97
C ARG A 48 -9.12 6.39 11.67
N LYS A 49 -9.49 5.12 11.70
CA LYS A 49 -8.54 4.09 12.14
C LYS A 49 -7.57 3.78 10.99
N LEU A 50 -6.28 3.88 11.28
CA LEU A 50 -5.18 3.48 10.41
C LEU A 50 -4.41 2.35 11.10
N VAL A 51 -4.12 1.29 10.36
CA VAL A 51 -3.25 0.21 10.83
C VAL A 51 -2.12 0.02 9.84
N THR A 52 -0.89 0.22 10.29
CA THR A 52 0.32 -0.02 9.52
C THR A 52 0.97 -1.31 9.99
N TYR A 53 1.29 -2.21 9.05
CA TYR A 53 2.03 -3.44 9.29
C TYR A 53 3.42 -3.33 8.70
N GLU A 54 4.44 -3.75 9.46
CA GLU A 54 5.85 -3.72 9.02
C GLU A 54 6.64 -4.92 9.54
N SER A 55 7.51 -5.47 8.69
CA SER A 55 8.36 -6.61 9.03
C SER A 55 9.81 -6.24 9.31
N ASP A 56 10.30 -5.15 8.77
CA ASP A 56 11.65 -4.65 9.03
C ASP A 56 11.70 -3.84 10.34
N GLN A 57 12.72 -4.06 11.16
CA GLN A 57 12.81 -3.43 12.48
C GLN A 57 13.08 -1.93 12.39
N ASP A 58 13.98 -1.49 11.50
CA ASP A 58 14.34 -0.07 11.37
C ASP A 58 13.14 0.75 10.87
N TYR A 59 12.39 0.21 9.90
CA TYR A 59 11.18 0.83 9.39
C TYR A 59 10.06 0.83 10.42
N TYR A 60 9.90 -0.27 11.17
CA TYR A 60 8.95 -0.31 12.29
C TYR A 60 9.26 0.74 13.35
N ASP A 61 10.53 0.88 13.78
CA ASP A 61 10.94 1.86 14.78
C ASP A 61 10.71 3.30 14.30
N PHE A 62 10.87 3.54 13.00
CA PHE A 62 10.50 4.83 12.39
C PHE A 62 8.99 5.05 12.47
N ALA A 63 8.21 4.10 11.98
CA ALA A 63 6.74 4.20 11.91
C ALA A 63 6.11 4.30 13.30
N HIS A 64 6.69 3.63 14.30
CA HIS A 64 6.18 3.61 15.67
C HIS A 64 6.10 5.02 16.30
N LYS A 65 6.88 5.99 15.79
CA LYS A 65 6.79 7.40 16.20
C LYS A 65 5.45 8.07 15.86
N PHE A 66 4.72 7.49 14.89
CA PHE A 66 3.38 7.95 14.49
C PHE A 66 2.25 7.22 15.19
N GLN A 67 2.56 6.32 16.15
CA GLN A 67 1.53 5.57 16.85
C GLN A 67 0.67 6.48 17.73
N THR A 68 -0.65 6.36 17.56
CA THR A 68 -1.67 7.06 18.35
C THR A 68 -2.82 6.13 18.70
N TYR A 69 -3.87 6.68 19.32
CA TYR A 69 -5.10 5.92 19.53
C TYR A 69 -5.71 5.42 18.21
N ASN A 70 -5.72 6.26 17.17
CA ASN A 70 -6.32 5.94 15.88
C ASN A 70 -5.32 5.33 14.88
N HIS A 71 -4.01 5.51 15.05
CA HIS A 71 -2.97 4.91 14.19
C HIS A 71 -2.23 3.84 14.97
N LYS A 72 -2.43 2.57 14.59
CA LYS A 72 -1.75 1.42 15.19
C LYS A 72 -0.64 0.92 14.29
N ILE A 73 0.57 0.86 14.83
CA ILE A 73 1.74 0.30 14.14
C ILE A 73 1.94 -1.11 14.68
N LYS A 74 2.02 -2.09 13.78
CA LYS A 74 2.16 -3.50 14.12
C LYS A 74 3.38 -4.10 13.47
N LYS A 75 4.31 -4.58 14.31
CA LYS A 75 5.38 -5.45 13.84
C LYS A 75 4.81 -6.82 13.48
N VAL A 76 5.21 -7.33 12.32
CA VAL A 76 4.88 -8.70 11.89
C VAL A 76 6.17 -9.43 11.50
N ASP A 77 6.24 -10.70 11.81
CA ASP A 77 7.34 -11.56 11.37
C ASP A 77 7.03 -12.20 10.01
N ASP A 78 5.74 -12.35 9.72
CA ASP A 78 5.24 -12.87 8.45
C ASP A 78 4.02 -12.05 8.01
N TRP A 79 3.95 -11.71 6.72
CA TRP A 79 2.82 -10.98 6.14
C TRP A 79 1.48 -11.74 6.24
N LYS A 80 1.51 -13.07 6.49
CA LYS A 80 0.28 -13.85 6.80
C LYS A 80 -0.46 -13.39 8.06
N ASP A 81 0.23 -12.67 8.97
CA ASP A 81 -0.33 -12.20 10.24
C ASP A 81 -1.19 -10.93 10.07
N ILE A 82 -1.27 -10.40 8.85
CA ILE A 82 -2.18 -9.31 8.50
C ILE A 82 -3.64 -9.77 8.59
N ASN A 83 -4.52 -8.91 9.09
CA ASN A 83 -5.96 -9.18 9.07
C ASN A 83 -6.56 -8.88 7.69
N TYR A 84 -6.40 -9.81 6.76
CA TYR A 84 -6.93 -9.72 5.40
C TYR A 84 -8.44 -9.76 5.31
N LYS A 85 -9.13 -10.35 6.31
CA LYS A 85 -10.59 -10.56 6.30
C LYS A 85 -11.37 -9.35 6.83
N ARG A 86 -10.68 -8.42 7.52
CA ARG A 86 -11.32 -7.19 7.98
C ARG A 86 -11.77 -6.35 6.79
N HIS A 87 -12.90 -5.66 6.93
CA HIS A 87 -13.28 -4.63 5.97
C HIS A 87 -12.32 -3.44 6.08
N TRP A 88 -11.72 -3.08 4.95
CA TRP A 88 -10.85 -1.93 4.79
C TRP A 88 -11.41 -1.03 3.69
N ALA A 89 -11.63 0.24 3.98
CA ALA A 89 -12.01 1.20 2.95
C ALA A 89 -10.87 1.41 1.94
N VAL A 90 -9.63 1.45 2.43
CA VAL A 90 -8.44 1.53 1.58
C VAL A 90 -7.34 0.64 2.15
N VAL A 91 -6.67 -0.09 1.27
CA VAL A 91 -5.41 -0.79 1.55
C VAL A 91 -4.33 -0.20 0.67
N PHE A 92 -3.21 0.22 1.26
CA PHE A 92 -1.99 0.59 0.53
C PHE A 92 -0.95 -0.51 0.69
N ILE A 93 -0.39 -1.01 -0.43
CA ILE A 93 0.56 -2.11 -0.45
C ILE A 93 1.88 -1.62 -1.05
N ASP A 94 2.92 -1.59 -0.21
CA ASP A 94 4.28 -1.22 -0.61
C ASP A 94 5.35 -1.99 0.17
N HIS A 95 5.01 -3.16 0.71
CA HIS A 95 5.95 -3.96 1.48
C HIS A 95 7.02 -4.60 0.60
N SER A 96 8.22 -4.69 1.13
CA SER A 96 9.29 -5.51 0.56
C SER A 96 9.27 -6.90 1.20
N VAL A 97 9.76 -7.87 0.45
CA VAL A 97 10.04 -9.19 1.00
C VAL A 97 11.35 -9.11 1.78
N SER A 98 11.42 -9.72 2.97
CA SER A 98 12.67 -9.76 3.71
C SER A 98 13.79 -10.38 2.83
N ARG A 99 15.00 -9.85 2.94
CA ARG A 99 16.17 -10.33 2.18
C ARG A 99 16.45 -11.81 2.37
N GLU A 100 15.93 -12.40 3.43
CA GLU A 100 16.07 -13.81 3.80
C GLU A 100 15.02 -14.71 3.15
N SER A 101 13.93 -14.15 2.65
CA SER A 101 12.85 -14.90 2.03
C SER A 101 13.21 -15.27 0.57
N LYS A 102 13.19 -16.57 0.25
CA LYS A 102 13.30 -17.09 -1.13
C LYS A 102 12.15 -16.66 -2.04
N ARG A 103 11.17 -15.90 -1.53
CA ARG A 103 9.98 -15.40 -2.23
C ARG A 103 10.11 -13.93 -2.62
N GLN A 104 11.31 -13.44 -2.84
CA GLN A 104 11.54 -12.04 -3.23
C GLN A 104 10.63 -11.63 -4.40
N GLY A 105 9.94 -10.52 -4.25
CA GLY A 105 9.18 -9.86 -5.29
C GLY A 105 7.75 -10.36 -5.54
N LYS A 106 7.36 -11.55 -5.10
CA LYS A 106 6.07 -12.15 -5.52
C LYS A 106 4.89 -11.91 -4.58
N GLN A 107 5.11 -11.37 -3.39
CA GLN A 107 4.06 -11.31 -2.37
C GLN A 107 3.05 -10.18 -2.56
N ARG A 108 3.43 -9.02 -3.09
CA ARG A 108 2.52 -7.86 -3.18
C ARG A 108 1.22 -8.19 -3.93
N GLY A 109 1.32 -8.81 -5.10
CA GLY A 109 0.14 -9.22 -5.86
C GLY A 109 -0.65 -10.32 -5.17
N ASP A 110 0.05 -11.33 -4.63
CA ASP A 110 -0.59 -12.42 -3.90
C ASP A 110 -1.30 -11.92 -2.63
N ASP A 111 -0.75 -10.89 -1.96
CA ASP A 111 -1.37 -10.30 -0.79
C ASP A 111 -2.55 -9.40 -1.17
N ALA A 112 -2.47 -8.68 -2.29
CA ALA A 112 -3.57 -7.84 -2.75
C ALA A 112 -4.88 -8.64 -2.93
N ILE A 113 -4.82 -9.84 -3.51
CA ILE A 113 -6.01 -10.67 -3.72
C ILE A 113 -6.58 -11.30 -2.43
N LYS A 114 -5.84 -11.28 -1.33
CA LYS A 114 -6.33 -11.76 -0.03
C LYS A 114 -7.26 -10.75 0.65
N PHE A 115 -7.15 -9.47 0.30
CA PHE A 115 -8.01 -8.41 0.82
C PHE A 115 -9.41 -8.41 0.17
N THR A 116 -10.12 -9.53 0.32
CA THR A 116 -11.43 -9.75 -0.34
C THR A 116 -12.52 -8.78 0.12
N ASN A 117 -12.34 -8.14 1.27
CA ASN A 117 -13.27 -7.17 1.86
C ASN A 117 -12.72 -5.73 1.81
N ALA A 118 -11.74 -5.45 0.95
CA ALA A 118 -11.28 -4.09 0.74
C ALA A 118 -12.11 -3.41 -0.36
N ASP A 119 -12.50 -2.15 -0.12
CA ASP A 119 -13.18 -1.37 -1.14
C ASP A 119 -12.21 -0.93 -2.24
N ILE A 120 -11.01 -0.49 -1.83
CA ILE A 120 -9.96 -0.01 -2.74
C ILE A 120 -8.61 -0.57 -2.29
N ILE A 121 -7.79 -0.98 -3.25
CA ILE A 121 -6.40 -1.34 -3.02
C ILE A 121 -5.50 -0.44 -3.89
N ILE A 122 -4.51 0.19 -3.27
CA ILE A 122 -3.46 0.97 -3.92
C ILE A 122 -2.18 0.14 -3.88
N MET A 123 -1.57 -0.10 -5.03
CA MET A 123 -0.34 -0.88 -5.16
C MET A 123 0.76 -0.03 -5.77
N HIS A 124 1.95 -0.05 -5.17
CA HIS A 124 3.14 0.63 -5.66
C HIS A 124 4.01 -0.31 -6.51
N ASP A 125 4.97 0.27 -7.27
CA ASP A 125 5.85 -0.44 -8.21
C ASP A 125 5.07 -1.23 -9.28
N THR A 126 4.10 -0.58 -9.93
CA THR A 126 3.19 -1.22 -10.88
C THR A 126 3.53 -0.93 -12.35
N GLU A 127 4.76 -0.57 -12.66
CA GLU A 127 5.25 -0.52 -14.03
C GLU A 127 5.33 -1.94 -14.65
N PRO A 128 5.22 -2.06 -15.98
CA PRO A 128 5.22 -3.36 -16.66
C PRO A 128 6.44 -4.23 -16.33
N GLU A 129 7.60 -3.62 -16.12
CA GLU A 129 8.84 -4.31 -15.77
C GLU A 129 8.75 -5.02 -14.39
N SER A 130 7.92 -4.51 -13.50
CA SER A 130 7.69 -5.08 -12.17
C SER A 130 6.61 -6.16 -12.12
N PHE A 131 5.84 -6.35 -13.18
CA PHE A 131 4.70 -7.27 -13.19
C PHE A 131 5.08 -8.70 -12.82
N MET A 132 6.16 -9.22 -13.41
CA MET A 132 6.61 -10.57 -13.12
C MET A 132 7.14 -10.72 -11.68
N ASN A 133 7.76 -9.67 -11.15
CA ASN A 133 8.30 -9.68 -9.79
C ASN A 133 7.21 -9.75 -8.73
N TYR A 134 6.07 -9.05 -8.94
CA TYR A 134 4.96 -8.93 -7.99
C TYR A 134 3.71 -9.71 -8.42
N ARG A 135 3.74 -10.38 -9.58
CA ARG A 135 2.61 -11.11 -10.18
C ARG A 135 1.40 -10.23 -10.49
N TYR A 136 1.62 -8.98 -10.81
CA TYR A 136 0.54 -8.03 -11.11
C TYR A 136 -0.21 -8.38 -12.38
N ASP A 137 0.45 -8.99 -13.38
CA ASP A 137 -0.15 -9.54 -14.59
C ASP A 137 -1.30 -10.53 -14.28
N GLN A 138 -1.16 -11.32 -13.22
CA GLN A 138 -2.15 -12.31 -12.78
C GLN A 138 -3.18 -11.72 -11.80
N VAL A 139 -2.87 -10.57 -11.21
CA VAL A 139 -3.68 -9.95 -10.17
C VAL A 139 -4.64 -8.92 -10.74
N PHE A 140 -4.17 -8.03 -11.61
CA PHE A 140 -5.00 -6.97 -12.19
C PHE A 140 -6.28 -7.48 -12.88
N PRO A 141 -6.27 -8.59 -13.64
CA PRO A 141 -7.49 -9.12 -14.26
C PRO A 141 -8.58 -9.57 -13.27
N LYS A 142 -8.26 -9.70 -11.97
CA LYS A 142 -9.23 -10.07 -10.93
C LYS A 142 -10.02 -8.87 -10.40
N PHE A 143 -9.66 -7.67 -10.80
CA PHE A 143 -10.33 -6.45 -10.38
C PHE A 143 -11.16 -5.87 -11.52
N LYS A 144 -12.37 -5.41 -11.18
CA LYS A 144 -13.32 -4.83 -12.14
C LYS A 144 -12.89 -3.45 -12.63
N TYR A 145 -12.28 -2.67 -11.76
CA TYR A 145 -11.88 -1.30 -12.02
C TYR A 145 -10.41 -1.11 -11.71
N ARG A 146 -9.70 -0.40 -12.57
CA ARG A 146 -8.30 -0.06 -12.41
C ARG A 146 -8.01 1.35 -12.91
N LEU A 147 -7.22 2.09 -12.14
CA LEU A 147 -6.67 3.40 -12.48
C LEU A 147 -5.16 3.36 -12.27
N ASP A 148 -4.40 3.67 -13.31
CA ASP A 148 -2.94 3.71 -13.25
C ASP A 148 -2.46 5.16 -13.18
N TRP A 149 -1.48 5.39 -12.31
CA TRP A 149 -0.70 6.62 -12.23
C TRP A 149 0.71 6.32 -12.75
N ALA A 150 0.99 6.75 -13.97
CA ALA A 150 2.24 6.47 -14.69
C ALA A 150 3.05 7.73 -15.03
N GLU A 151 2.72 8.88 -14.40
CA GLU A 151 3.40 10.16 -14.63
C GLU A 151 4.84 10.17 -14.11
N CYS A 152 5.18 9.27 -13.20
CA CYS A 152 6.52 9.08 -12.67
C CYS A 152 6.77 7.61 -12.32
N LYS A 153 8.02 7.18 -12.31
CA LYS A 153 8.43 5.84 -11.89
C LYS A 153 8.98 5.88 -10.47
N PRO A 154 8.70 4.85 -9.66
CA PRO A 154 7.79 3.71 -9.92
C PRO A 154 6.32 4.11 -10.07
N HIS A 155 5.58 3.34 -10.88
CA HIS A 155 4.14 3.59 -11.08
C HIS A 155 3.31 3.16 -9.87
N THR A 156 2.09 3.67 -9.79
CA THR A 156 1.11 3.29 -8.76
C THR A 156 -0.22 2.97 -9.41
N SER A 157 -0.81 1.83 -9.05
CA SER A 157 -2.14 1.44 -9.53
C SER A 157 -3.14 1.41 -8.38
N VAL A 158 -4.36 1.85 -8.68
CA VAL A 158 -5.52 1.76 -7.80
C VAL A 158 -6.50 0.78 -8.40
N VAL A 159 -6.93 -0.23 -7.63
CA VAL A 159 -7.87 -1.24 -8.09
C VAL A 159 -9.05 -1.38 -7.14
N SER A 160 -10.20 -1.78 -7.68
CA SER A 160 -11.41 -2.02 -6.91
C SER A 160 -12.36 -2.99 -7.63
N ASN A 161 -13.16 -3.71 -6.85
CA ASN A 161 -14.30 -4.49 -7.35
C ASN A 161 -15.65 -3.81 -7.09
N VAL A 162 -15.68 -2.79 -6.23
CA VAL A 162 -16.91 -2.15 -5.74
C VAL A 162 -17.03 -0.69 -6.13
N ILE A 163 -15.92 0.04 -6.26
CA ILE A 163 -15.90 1.47 -6.58
C ILE A 163 -15.29 1.67 -7.97
N ASP A 164 -15.99 2.40 -8.84
CA ASP A 164 -15.50 2.75 -10.16
C ASP A 164 -14.42 3.84 -10.08
N VAL A 165 -13.18 3.40 -9.81
CA VAL A 165 -12.02 4.28 -9.72
C VAL A 165 -11.58 4.85 -11.07
N THR A 166 -12.04 4.29 -12.19
CA THR A 166 -11.69 4.78 -13.53
C THR A 166 -12.21 6.20 -13.79
N LYS A 167 -13.27 6.62 -13.07
CA LYS A 167 -13.81 7.97 -13.13
C LYS A 167 -12.96 9.01 -12.40
N TRP A 168 -11.90 8.59 -11.72
CA TRP A 168 -11.03 9.48 -10.97
C TRP A 168 -9.81 9.93 -11.78
N HIS A 169 -9.90 9.85 -13.12
CA HIS A 169 -8.88 10.44 -13.98
C HIS A 169 -8.63 11.91 -13.60
N THR A 170 -7.39 12.30 -13.66
CA THR A 170 -6.97 13.68 -13.43
C THR A 170 -7.45 14.56 -14.58
N ASN A 171 -8.27 15.53 -14.28
CA ASN A 171 -8.24 16.78 -15.00
C ASN A 171 -7.21 17.68 -14.33
#